data_7241af2292214ddeab6f06c51d3fd360
#
_entry.id   7241af2292214ddeab6f06c51d3fd360
#
_cell.length_a   1.000
_cell.length_b   1.000
_cell.length_c   1.000
_cell.angle_alpha   90.00
_cell.angle_beta   90.00
_cell.angle_gamma   90.00
#
_symmetry.space_group_name_H-M   'P 1'
#
loop_
_entity.id
_entity.type
_entity.pdbx_description
1 polymer ?
#
loop_
_entity_poly.entity_id
_entity_poly.type
_entity_poly.pdbx_seq_one_letter_code
_entity_poly.pdbx_strand_id
1 'polypeptide(L)'
;MPGRRSAKASYLVFISHSSRDQWVARQMARAIEGEGRKYRVKSFLDEKDLESGDHIHESIRDTIRDCDEFMVLLTRRSASRPWVLIEMGAAWVLRKRVVAVMEDVTPEELPDIIFPYKAVDINKFDEYVTEIMRRAKRKRTSE
;
A
#
# COMPACT_ATOMS: atom_id res chain seq x y z
N MET A 1 18.26 7.01 20.03
CA MET A 1 17.07 6.59 20.79
C MET A 1 16.87 5.10 20.64
N PRO A 2 16.92 4.36 21.77
CA PRO A 2 16.82 2.91 21.69
C PRO A 2 15.56 2.40 21.02
N GLY A 3 14.42 3.06 21.23
CA GLY A 3 13.17 2.61 20.65
C GLY A 3 13.10 2.65 19.13
N ARG A 4 13.97 3.40 18.48
CA ARG A 4 14.00 3.49 17.02
C ARG A 4 14.64 2.29 16.36
N ARG A 5 15.47 1.53 17.09
CA ARG A 5 16.15 0.38 16.54
C ARG A 5 15.20 -0.75 16.19
N SER A 6 14.16 -0.94 16.98
CA SER A 6 13.18 -1.96 16.70
C SER A 6 12.37 -1.65 15.43
N ALA A 7 12.18 -0.36 15.10
CA ALA A 7 11.49 0.04 13.89
C ALA A 7 12.25 -0.34 12.62
N LYS A 8 13.57 -0.45 12.69
CA LYS A 8 14.38 -0.83 11.52
C LYS A 8 14.09 -2.24 11.01
N ALA A 9 13.65 -3.13 11.89
CA ALA A 9 13.35 -4.50 11.52
C ALA A 9 11.92 -4.67 11.00
N SER A 10 11.14 -3.60 10.92
CA SER A 10 9.78 -3.66 10.45
C SER A 10 9.70 -3.68 8.93
N TYR A 11 8.71 -4.39 8.43
CA TYR A 11 8.34 -4.36 7.03
C TYR A 11 7.08 -3.49 6.93
N LEU A 12 7.14 -2.43 6.13
CA LEU A 12 6.05 -1.45 6.06
C LEU A 12 5.36 -1.52 4.71
N VAL A 13 4.04 -1.73 4.76
CA VAL A 13 3.17 -1.73 3.58
C VAL A 13 2.33 -0.46 3.62
N PHE A 14 2.48 0.39 2.60
CA PHE A 14 1.63 1.56 2.45
C PHE A 14 0.36 1.15 1.70
N ILE A 15 -0.81 1.50 2.24
CA ILE A 15 -2.09 1.16 1.64
C ILE A 15 -2.79 2.43 1.17
N SER A 16 -2.82 2.61 -0.14
CA SER A 16 -3.53 3.71 -0.78
C SER A 16 -4.94 3.27 -1.14
N HIS A 17 -5.92 4.08 -0.82
CA HIS A 17 -7.32 3.75 -1.06
C HIS A 17 -8.18 5.01 -1.10
N SER A 18 -9.37 4.89 -1.67
CA SER A 18 -10.39 5.93 -1.59
C SER A 18 -10.99 5.97 -0.19
N SER A 19 -11.37 7.16 0.27
CA SER A 19 -12.08 7.30 1.56
C SER A 19 -13.37 6.47 1.61
N ARG A 20 -13.97 6.21 0.46
CA ARG A 20 -15.18 5.37 0.39
C ARG A 20 -14.92 3.90 0.61
N ASP A 21 -13.66 3.49 0.54
CA ASP A 21 -13.23 2.11 0.70
C ASP A 21 -12.50 1.89 2.03
N GLN A 22 -12.65 2.79 2.99
CA GLN A 22 -11.94 2.73 4.26
C GLN A 22 -12.14 1.42 5.01
N TRP A 23 -13.38 0.94 5.06
CA TRP A 23 -13.65 -0.30 5.80
C TRP A 23 -12.87 -1.47 5.22
N VAL A 24 -12.92 -1.62 3.90
CA VAL A 24 -12.19 -2.70 3.21
C VAL A 24 -10.69 -2.55 3.44
N ALA A 25 -10.16 -1.35 3.29
CA ALA A 25 -8.73 -1.10 3.48
C ALA A 25 -8.29 -1.42 4.90
N ARG A 26 -9.11 -1.11 5.90
CA ARG A 26 -8.81 -1.44 7.30
C ARG A 26 -8.80 -2.95 7.53
N GLN A 27 -9.72 -3.69 6.90
CA GLN A 27 -9.72 -5.15 7.00
C GLN A 27 -8.47 -5.75 6.35
N MET A 28 -8.06 -5.20 5.22
CA MET A 28 -6.82 -5.63 4.56
C MET A 28 -5.61 -5.36 5.46
N ALA A 29 -5.55 -4.20 6.09
CA ALA A 29 -4.47 -3.85 7.02
C ALA A 29 -4.42 -4.82 8.19
N ARG A 30 -5.57 -5.15 8.76
CA ARG A 30 -5.67 -6.10 9.87
C ARG A 30 -5.18 -7.49 9.46
N ALA A 31 -5.55 -7.93 8.27
CA ALA A 31 -5.11 -9.23 7.77
C ALA A 31 -3.59 -9.26 7.60
N ILE A 32 -3.03 -8.21 7.03
CA ILE A 32 -1.58 -8.11 6.84
C ILE A 32 -0.86 -8.10 8.19
N GLU A 33 -1.29 -7.27 9.11
CA GLU A 33 -0.62 -7.13 10.41
C GLU A 33 -0.82 -8.35 11.29
N GLY A 34 -1.99 -8.99 11.22
CA GLY A 34 -2.28 -10.19 11.97
C GLY A 34 -1.37 -11.35 11.58
N GLU A 35 -1.23 -11.61 10.29
CA GLU A 35 -0.31 -12.62 9.78
C GLU A 35 1.14 -12.22 9.98
N GLY A 36 1.40 -10.92 9.94
CA GLY A 36 2.75 -10.38 9.92
C GLY A 36 3.38 -10.10 11.28
N ARG A 37 2.73 -10.44 12.39
CA ARG A 37 3.28 -10.16 13.72
C ARG A 37 4.69 -10.70 13.93
N LYS A 38 4.90 -11.92 13.49
CA LYS A 38 6.18 -12.61 13.63
C LYS A 38 7.32 -11.86 12.93
N TYR A 39 7.01 -11.21 11.82
CA TYR A 39 8.00 -10.50 11.01
C TYR A 39 7.91 -8.99 11.16
N ARG A 40 7.14 -8.51 12.14
CA ARG A 40 6.93 -7.08 12.40
C ARG A 40 6.43 -6.34 11.17
N VAL A 41 5.49 -6.93 10.48
CA VAL A 41 4.85 -6.26 9.34
C VAL A 41 3.88 -5.22 9.87
N LYS A 42 4.00 -4.01 9.37
CA LYS A 42 3.14 -2.89 9.70
C LYS A 42 2.50 -2.37 8.44
N SER A 43 1.35 -1.76 8.59
CA SER A 43 0.67 -1.10 7.49
C SER A 43 0.41 0.35 7.84
N PHE A 44 0.38 1.18 6.82
CA PHE A 44 0.01 2.58 6.94
C PHE A 44 -1.18 2.84 6.03
N LEU A 45 -2.24 3.37 6.61
CA LEU A 45 -3.45 3.76 5.90
C LEU A 45 -3.52 5.27 5.86
N ASP A 46 -3.53 5.84 4.65
CA ASP A 46 -3.79 7.26 4.51
C ASP A 46 -5.30 7.45 4.38
N GLU A 47 -5.92 7.95 5.43
CA GLU A 47 -7.37 8.14 5.48
C GLU A 47 -7.79 9.57 5.20
N LYS A 48 -6.86 10.43 4.80
CA LYS A 48 -7.17 11.83 4.51
C LYS A 48 -7.46 12.04 3.04
N ASP A 49 -8.55 12.76 2.77
CA ASP A 49 -8.83 13.26 1.45
C ASP A 49 -8.19 14.62 1.28
N LEU A 50 -7.61 14.87 0.12
CA LEU A 50 -7.12 16.19 -0.24
C LEU A 50 -8.18 16.96 -1.01
N GLU A 51 -8.34 18.21 -0.64
CA GLU A 51 -9.13 19.15 -1.42
C GLU A 51 -8.24 19.85 -2.45
N SER A 52 -8.86 20.50 -3.43
CA SER A 52 -8.12 21.22 -4.45
C SER A 52 -7.21 22.28 -3.82
N GLY A 53 -5.95 22.28 -4.19
CA GLY A 53 -4.97 23.22 -3.69
C GLY A 53 -4.27 22.79 -2.40
N ASP A 54 -4.66 21.69 -1.80
CA ASP A 54 -4.00 21.19 -0.60
C ASP A 54 -2.58 20.72 -0.93
N HIS A 55 -1.70 20.90 0.04
CA HIS A 55 -0.34 20.37 -0.07
C HIS A 55 -0.29 18.94 0.40
N ILE A 56 0.54 18.14 -0.26
CA ILE A 56 0.84 16.79 0.20
C ILE A 56 1.62 16.92 1.51
N HIS A 57 1.13 16.29 2.55
CA HIS A 57 1.83 16.28 3.84
C HIS A 57 3.18 15.60 3.70
N GLU A 58 4.20 16.21 4.29
CA GLU A 58 5.54 15.64 4.29
C GLU A 58 5.56 14.26 4.92
N SER A 59 4.76 14.05 5.97
CA SER A 59 4.67 12.77 6.64
C SER A 59 4.19 11.66 5.71
N ILE A 60 3.27 11.96 4.80
CA ILE A 60 2.78 10.99 3.82
C ILE A 60 3.87 10.68 2.81
N ARG A 61 4.52 11.71 2.31
CA ARG A 61 5.64 11.57 1.38
C ARG A 61 6.75 10.71 2.00
N ASP A 62 7.11 11.02 3.25
CA ASP A 62 8.13 10.28 3.96
C ASP A 62 7.73 8.83 4.19
N THR A 63 6.46 8.58 4.48
CA THR A 63 5.95 7.23 4.68
C THR A 63 6.02 6.42 3.37
N ILE A 64 5.68 7.04 2.25
CA ILE A 64 5.82 6.37 0.95
C ILE A 64 7.29 6.07 0.65
N ARG A 65 8.16 7.04 0.91
CA ARG A 65 9.59 6.85 0.70
C ARG A 65 10.16 5.72 1.56
N ASP A 66 9.68 5.60 2.79
CA ASP A 66 10.22 4.64 3.74
C ASP A 66 9.52 3.28 3.70
N CYS A 67 8.41 3.16 2.99
CA CYS A 67 7.71 1.88 2.90
C CYS A 67 8.53 0.87 2.10
N ASP A 68 8.28 -0.40 2.38
CA ASP A 68 8.90 -1.50 1.65
C ASP A 68 8.11 -1.86 0.40
N GLU A 69 6.79 -1.72 0.47
CA GLU A 69 5.96 -1.87 -0.71
C GLU A 69 4.71 -1.00 -0.60
N PHE A 70 4.18 -0.66 -1.75
CA PHE A 70 3.02 0.21 -1.90
C PHE A 70 1.89 -0.61 -2.49
N MET A 71 0.81 -0.75 -1.73
CA MET A 71 -0.40 -1.43 -2.18
C MET A 71 -1.47 -0.40 -2.45
N VAL A 72 -2.12 -0.49 -3.60
CA VAL A 72 -3.25 0.37 -3.91
C VAL A 72 -4.50 -0.48 -4.09
N LEU A 73 -5.57 -0.10 -3.38
CA LEU A 73 -6.88 -0.74 -3.55
C LEU A 73 -7.63 0.00 -4.66
N LEU A 74 -7.84 -0.68 -5.76
CA LEU A 74 -8.52 -0.13 -6.93
C LEU A 74 -9.92 -0.68 -7.03
N THR A 75 -10.88 0.22 -6.91
CA THR A 75 -12.30 -0.05 -7.07
C THR A 75 -12.83 0.95 -8.08
N ARG A 76 -14.08 0.82 -8.46
CA ARG A 76 -14.72 1.84 -9.30
C ARG A 76 -14.72 3.21 -8.63
N ARG A 77 -14.65 3.23 -7.29
CA ARG A 77 -14.63 4.46 -6.51
C ARG A 77 -13.26 5.13 -6.48
N SER A 78 -12.18 4.36 -6.61
CA SER A 78 -10.84 4.88 -6.43
C SER A 78 -10.02 5.06 -7.71
N ALA A 79 -10.37 4.34 -8.78
CA ALA A 79 -9.53 4.28 -9.99
C ALA A 79 -9.27 5.64 -10.66
N SER A 80 -10.16 6.61 -10.45
CA SER A 80 -10.02 7.96 -11.01
C SER A 80 -9.81 9.03 -9.94
N ARG A 81 -9.64 8.65 -8.67
CA ARG A 81 -9.47 9.63 -7.60
C ARG A 81 -8.10 10.29 -7.67
N PRO A 82 -8.03 11.62 -7.75
CA PRO A 82 -6.74 12.33 -7.89
C PRO A 82 -5.75 11.98 -6.79
N TRP A 83 -6.20 11.85 -5.55
CA TRP A 83 -5.30 11.54 -4.44
C TRP A 83 -4.63 10.17 -4.60
N VAL A 84 -5.42 9.17 -4.98
CA VAL A 84 -4.90 7.82 -5.23
C VAL A 84 -3.85 7.85 -6.35
N LEU A 85 -4.14 8.59 -7.43
CA LEU A 85 -3.22 8.71 -8.55
C LEU A 85 -1.93 9.41 -8.16
N ILE A 86 -2.02 10.43 -7.31
CA ILE A 86 -0.84 11.17 -6.83
C ILE A 86 0.05 10.24 -6.00
N GLU A 87 -0.52 9.48 -5.09
CA GLU A 87 0.24 8.54 -4.27
C GLU A 87 0.90 7.47 -5.12
N MET A 88 0.19 6.94 -6.11
CA MET A 88 0.75 5.96 -7.03
C MET A 88 1.92 6.55 -7.82
N GLY A 89 1.77 7.78 -8.29
CA GLY A 89 2.84 8.46 -9.00
C GLY A 89 4.07 8.65 -8.12
N ALA A 90 3.88 9.00 -6.86
CA ALA A 90 4.97 9.14 -5.91
C ALA A 90 5.70 7.81 -5.71
N ALA A 91 4.96 6.73 -5.52
CA ALA A 91 5.54 5.40 -5.36
C ALA A 91 6.33 4.98 -6.60
N TRP A 92 5.79 5.29 -7.77
CA TRP A 92 6.47 4.97 -9.04
C TRP A 92 7.78 5.72 -9.18
N VAL A 93 7.78 7.03 -8.90
CA VAL A 93 8.99 7.85 -8.97
C VAL A 93 10.05 7.34 -7.99
N LEU A 94 9.63 6.92 -6.81
CA LEU A 94 10.53 6.40 -5.78
C LEU A 94 10.91 4.92 -5.99
N ARG A 95 10.49 4.33 -7.09
CA ARG A 95 10.81 2.95 -7.48
C ARG A 95 10.38 1.92 -6.44
N LYS A 96 9.24 2.17 -5.81
CA LYS A 96 8.68 1.22 -4.87
C LYS A 96 8.04 0.05 -5.59
N ARG A 97 7.97 -1.11 -4.92
CA ARG A 97 7.13 -2.20 -5.40
C ARG A 97 5.68 -1.74 -5.29
N VAL A 98 4.98 -1.70 -6.41
CA VAL A 98 3.58 -1.29 -6.46
C VAL A 98 2.74 -2.52 -6.77
N VAL A 99 1.76 -2.79 -5.91
CA VAL A 99 0.82 -3.89 -6.10
C VAL A 99 -0.59 -3.33 -6.13
N ALA A 100 -1.28 -3.55 -7.22
CA ALA A 100 -2.67 -3.14 -7.38
C ALA A 100 -3.58 -4.29 -6.97
N VAL A 101 -4.41 -4.07 -5.95
CA VAL A 101 -5.45 -5.02 -5.55
C VAL A 101 -6.76 -4.51 -6.13
N MET A 102 -7.40 -5.31 -6.96
CA MET A 102 -8.58 -4.90 -7.72
C MET A 102 -9.84 -5.53 -7.18
N GLU A 103 -10.87 -4.72 -7.03
CA GLU A 103 -12.21 -5.17 -6.68
C GLU A 103 -13.18 -4.70 -7.75
N ASP A 104 -13.72 -5.63 -8.51
CA ASP A 104 -14.77 -5.38 -9.52
C ASP A 104 -14.37 -4.26 -10.50
N VAL A 105 -13.12 -4.30 -10.96
CA VAL A 105 -12.58 -3.34 -11.93
C VAL A 105 -11.97 -4.12 -13.09
N THR A 106 -12.29 -3.74 -14.32
CA THR A 106 -11.69 -4.35 -15.50
C THR A 106 -10.40 -3.64 -15.88
N PRO A 107 -9.49 -4.31 -16.62
CA PRO A 107 -8.26 -3.65 -17.07
C PRO A 107 -8.49 -2.34 -17.83
N GLU A 108 -9.58 -2.25 -18.57
CA GLU A 108 -9.90 -1.03 -19.34
C GLU A 108 -10.27 0.15 -18.45
N GLU A 109 -10.69 -0.12 -17.23
CA GLU A 109 -11.06 0.92 -16.26
C GLU A 109 -9.86 1.43 -15.46
N LEU A 110 -8.70 0.80 -15.62
CA LEU A 110 -7.50 1.14 -14.85
C LEU A 110 -6.74 2.29 -15.51
N PRO A 111 -6.11 3.17 -14.70
CA PRO A 111 -5.18 4.16 -15.25
C PRO A 111 -3.99 3.48 -15.94
N ASP A 112 -3.50 4.13 -17.00
CA ASP A 112 -2.37 3.59 -17.77
C ASP A 112 -1.13 3.32 -16.94
N ILE A 113 -0.92 4.10 -15.89
CA ILE A 113 0.23 3.95 -15.00
C ILE A 113 0.28 2.60 -14.30
N ILE A 114 -0.85 1.88 -14.25
CA ILE A 114 -0.92 0.59 -13.56
C ILE A 114 -0.51 -0.57 -14.47
N PHE A 115 -0.59 -0.39 -15.78
CA PHE A 115 -0.32 -1.47 -16.73
C PHE A 115 1.00 -2.22 -16.52
N PRO A 116 2.11 -1.57 -16.16
CA PRO A 116 3.35 -2.32 -15.95
C PRO A 116 3.39 -3.13 -14.66
N TYR A 117 2.40 -3.00 -13.79
CA TYR A 117 2.42 -3.68 -12.49
C TYR A 117 1.53 -4.91 -12.49
N LYS A 118 1.98 -5.93 -11.75
CA LYS A 118 1.17 -7.11 -11.53
C LYS A 118 -0.01 -6.74 -10.63
N ALA A 119 -1.22 -7.03 -11.09
CA ALA A 119 -2.43 -6.79 -10.33
C ALA A 119 -2.89 -8.06 -9.62
N VAL A 120 -3.61 -7.89 -8.52
CA VAL A 120 -4.15 -8.99 -7.71
C VAL A 120 -5.65 -8.78 -7.59
N ASP A 121 -6.44 -9.82 -7.88
CA ASP A 121 -7.86 -9.78 -7.60
C ASP A 121 -8.06 -9.84 -6.09
N ILE A 122 -9.02 -9.05 -5.56
CA ILE A 122 -9.26 -9.01 -4.11
C ILE A 122 -9.61 -10.38 -3.54
N ASN A 123 -10.23 -11.24 -4.34
CA ASN A 123 -10.56 -12.60 -3.90
C ASN A 123 -9.32 -13.47 -3.65
N LYS A 124 -8.18 -13.04 -4.13
CA LYS A 124 -6.89 -13.71 -3.91
C LYS A 124 -5.98 -12.92 -2.97
N PHE A 125 -6.58 -12.07 -2.14
CA PHE A 125 -5.82 -11.23 -1.24
C PHE A 125 -4.96 -12.04 -0.26
N ASP A 126 -5.45 -13.18 0.18
CA ASP A 126 -4.70 -14.06 1.09
C ASP A 126 -3.40 -14.57 0.45
N GLU A 127 -3.39 -14.83 -0.86
CA GLU A 127 -2.17 -15.21 -1.57
C GLU A 127 -1.17 -14.05 -1.59
N TYR A 128 -1.65 -12.82 -1.76
CA TYR A 128 -0.81 -11.64 -1.70
C TYR A 128 -0.23 -11.45 -0.29
N VAL A 129 -1.03 -11.67 0.75
CA VAL A 129 -0.54 -11.60 2.13
C VAL A 129 0.61 -12.58 2.34
N THR A 130 0.48 -13.79 1.80
CA THR A 130 1.57 -14.79 1.85
C THR A 130 2.84 -14.27 1.18
N GLU A 131 2.70 -13.57 0.04
CA GLU A 131 3.85 -12.98 -0.64
C GLU A 131 4.51 -11.90 0.22
N ILE A 132 3.70 -11.06 0.89
CA ILE A 132 4.21 -10.05 1.81
C ILE A 132 5.03 -10.72 2.93
N MET A 133 4.49 -11.80 3.50
CA MET A 133 5.19 -12.52 4.57
C MET A 133 6.54 -13.06 4.11
N ARG A 134 6.59 -13.58 2.88
CA ARG A 134 7.83 -14.08 2.30
C ARG A 134 8.85 -12.96 2.14
N ARG A 135 8.42 -11.80 1.66
CA ARG A 135 9.30 -10.64 1.51
C ARG A 135 9.75 -10.08 2.84
N ALA A 136 8.86 -10.02 3.83
CA ALA A 136 9.19 -9.54 5.16
C ALA A 136 10.20 -10.46 5.85
N LYS A 137 10.03 -11.77 5.72
CA LYS A 137 10.96 -12.76 6.24
C LYS A 137 12.33 -12.58 5.58
N ARG A 138 12.36 -12.40 4.28
CA ARG A 138 13.62 -12.22 3.54
C ARG A 138 14.35 -10.96 3.98
N LYS A 139 13.65 -9.86 4.17
CA LYS A 139 14.24 -8.61 4.65
C LYS A 139 14.85 -8.83 6.03
N ARG A 140 14.14 -9.51 6.92
CA ARG A 140 14.59 -9.72 8.29
C ARG A 140 15.85 -10.59 8.35
N THR A 141 15.95 -11.60 7.48
CA THR A 141 17.12 -12.49 7.46
C THR A 141 18.34 -11.88 6.79
N SER A 142 18.14 -10.84 5.96
CA SER A 142 19.24 -10.14 5.30
C SER A 142 19.87 -9.05 6.17
N GLU A 143 19.26 -8.73 7.30
CA GLU A 143 19.77 -7.77 8.27
C GLU A 143 20.48 -8.50 9.41
#